data_531f052f25bc91984b97c080eeafae85
#
_entry.id   531f052f25bc91984b97c080eeafae85
#
_cell.length_a   1.000
_cell.length_b   1.000
_cell.length_c   1.000
_cell.angle_alpha   90.00
_cell.angle_beta   90.00
_cell.angle_gamma   90.00
#
_symmetry.space_group_name_H-M   'P 1'
#
loop_
_entity.id
_entity.type
_entity.pdbx_description
1 polymer ?
#
loop_
_entity_poly.entity_id
_entity_poly.type
_entity_poly.pdbx_seq_one_letter_code
_entity_poly.pdbx_strand_id
1 'polypeptide(L)'
;MDILAKCPQCDAGLPIDASNAPELITCGRCGQQIPLAISPAVRADEGVDRCPVCSGGDFYIRKDFNPKIGVTIVIIGASISAVFYWFKRDFIAYGILAFATLIDLFIYGRLKEVTVCYRCHSEFRGAYKRTAPAFDLHTADVLEMEYERRIGRR
;
A
#
# COMPACT_ATOMS: atom_id res chain seq x y z
N MET A 1 -10.46 4.00 -11.52
CA MET A 1 -9.78 3.71 -10.22
C MET A 1 -8.93 2.46 -10.34
N ASP A 2 -7.65 2.54 -9.95
CA ASP A 2 -6.77 1.37 -9.92
C ASP A 2 -6.87 0.67 -8.58
N ILE A 3 -7.13 -0.63 -8.61
CA ILE A 3 -7.25 -1.48 -7.43
C ILE A 3 -6.13 -2.50 -7.46
N LEU A 4 -5.34 -2.57 -6.39
CA LEU A 4 -4.42 -3.68 -6.18
C LEU A 4 -5.05 -4.63 -5.16
N ALA A 5 -5.80 -5.61 -5.65
CA ALA A 5 -6.41 -6.63 -4.82
C ALA A 5 -5.37 -7.67 -4.37
N LYS A 6 -5.58 -8.29 -3.20
CA LYS A 6 -4.77 -9.43 -2.76
C LYS A 6 -5.57 -10.71 -2.87
N CYS A 7 -4.92 -11.74 -3.41
CA CYS A 7 -5.52 -13.06 -3.48
C CYS A 7 -5.72 -13.64 -2.07
N PRO A 8 -6.93 -14.05 -1.68
CA PRO A 8 -7.18 -14.60 -0.35
C PRO A 8 -6.43 -15.91 -0.08
N GLN A 9 -6.01 -16.63 -1.12
CA GLN A 9 -5.30 -17.93 -1.00
C GLN A 9 -3.77 -17.78 -0.86
N CYS A 10 -3.14 -16.89 -1.65
CA CYS A 10 -1.68 -16.86 -1.77
C CYS A 10 -1.07 -15.45 -1.62
N ASP A 11 -1.86 -14.42 -1.27
CA ASP A 11 -1.48 -13.00 -1.11
C ASP A 11 -0.84 -12.36 -2.35
N ALA A 12 -0.93 -12.99 -3.52
CA ALA A 12 -0.45 -12.38 -4.74
C ALA A 12 -1.23 -11.10 -5.05
N GLY A 13 -0.53 -10.03 -5.43
CA GLY A 13 -1.15 -8.78 -5.89
C GLY A 13 -1.78 -8.97 -7.27
N LEU A 14 -3.03 -8.55 -7.40
CA LEU A 14 -3.83 -8.62 -8.62
C LEU A 14 -4.20 -7.18 -9.01
N PRO A 15 -3.53 -6.60 -10.01
CA PRO A 15 -3.88 -5.28 -10.51
C PRO A 15 -5.21 -5.35 -11.27
N ILE A 16 -6.16 -4.51 -10.92
CA ILE A 16 -7.50 -4.45 -11.49
C ILE A 16 -7.81 -3.00 -11.80
N ASP A 17 -8.25 -2.72 -13.03
CA ASP A 17 -8.87 -1.46 -13.36
C ASP A 17 -10.38 -1.55 -13.11
N ALA A 18 -10.89 -0.79 -12.13
CA ALA A 18 -12.29 -0.82 -11.73
C ALA A 18 -13.26 -0.45 -12.85
N SER A 19 -12.83 0.34 -13.84
CA SER A 19 -13.69 0.76 -14.96
C SER A 19 -14.05 -0.39 -15.88
N ASN A 20 -13.11 -1.34 -16.09
CA ASN A 20 -13.25 -2.47 -17.02
C ASN A 20 -13.14 -3.84 -16.33
N ALA A 21 -13.27 -3.87 -15.01
CA ALA A 21 -13.08 -5.10 -14.27
C ALA A 21 -14.20 -6.13 -14.54
N PRO A 22 -13.83 -7.40 -14.80
CA PRO A 22 -14.78 -8.50 -14.90
C PRO A 22 -15.37 -8.86 -13.53
N GLU A 23 -16.51 -9.53 -13.51
CA GLU A 23 -17.12 -10.03 -12.26
C GLU A 23 -16.34 -11.18 -11.60
N LEU A 24 -15.47 -11.85 -12.35
CA LEU A 24 -14.64 -12.94 -11.88
C LEU A 24 -13.21 -12.75 -12.37
N ILE A 25 -12.24 -12.84 -11.46
CA ILE A 25 -10.82 -12.79 -11.78
C ILE A 25 -10.12 -14.06 -11.33
N THR A 26 -9.21 -14.57 -12.14
CA THR A 26 -8.39 -15.73 -11.79
C THR A 26 -7.00 -15.31 -11.37
N CYS A 27 -6.55 -15.78 -10.21
CA CYS A 27 -5.21 -15.51 -9.73
C CYS A 27 -4.17 -16.24 -10.59
N GLY A 28 -3.27 -15.49 -11.22
CA GLY A 28 -2.20 -16.05 -12.07
C GLY A 28 -1.17 -16.90 -11.31
N ARG A 29 -1.14 -16.85 -9.95
CA ARG A 29 -0.18 -17.59 -9.14
C ARG A 29 -0.72 -18.93 -8.63
N CYS A 30 -1.97 -18.97 -8.17
CA CYS A 30 -2.56 -20.18 -7.57
C CYS A 30 -3.79 -20.72 -8.31
N GLY A 31 -4.25 -20.03 -9.35
CA GLY A 31 -5.43 -20.44 -10.13
C GLY A 31 -6.78 -20.18 -9.43
N GLN A 32 -6.78 -19.63 -8.22
CA GLN A 32 -8.01 -19.33 -7.48
C GLN A 32 -8.87 -18.33 -8.25
N GLN A 33 -10.15 -18.65 -8.41
CA GLN A 33 -11.16 -17.74 -8.92
C GLN A 33 -11.72 -16.88 -7.79
N ILE A 34 -11.73 -15.57 -8.00
CA ILE A 34 -12.15 -14.57 -7.00
C ILE A 34 -13.31 -13.78 -7.60
N PRO A 35 -14.52 -13.89 -7.04
CA PRO A 35 -15.63 -13.04 -7.45
C PRO A 35 -15.38 -11.60 -7.02
N LEU A 36 -15.65 -10.64 -7.90
CA LEU A 36 -15.50 -9.22 -7.64
C LEU A 36 -16.85 -8.53 -7.63
N ALA A 37 -17.20 -7.94 -6.49
CA ALA A 37 -18.42 -7.13 -6.34
C ALA A 37 -18.05 -5.63 -6.40
N ILE A 38 -17.85 -5.09 -7.60
CA ILE A 38 -17.47 -3.68 -7.78
C ILE A 38 -18.72 -2.80 -7.75
N SER A 39 -18.75 -1.90 -6.77
CA SER A 39 -19.84 -0.94 -6.65
C SER A 39 -19.81 0.14 -7.75
N PRO A 40 -20.95 0.78 -8.08
CA PRO A 40 -20.96 1.89 -9.04
C PRO A 40 -20.05 3.05 -8.64
N ALA A 41 -19.96 3.37 -7.35
CA ALA A 41 -19.09 4.43 -6.82
C ALA A 41 -17.60 4.16 -7.07
N VAL A 42 -17.16 2.90 -6.88
CA VAL A 42 -15.80 2.46 -7.17
C VAL A 42 -15.53 2.48 -8.68
N ARG A 43 -16.51 2.12 -9.51
CA ARG A 43 -16.39 2.17 -10.97
C ARG A 43 -16.26 3.59 -11.50
N ALA A 44 -17.02 4.53 -10.93
CA ALA A 44 -17.04 5.94 -11.32
C ALA A 44 -15.87 6.75 -10.73
N ASP A 45 -14.99 6.14 -9.92
CA ASP A 45 -13.90 6.83 -9.19
C ASP A 45 -14.40 7.94 -8.24
N GLU A 46 -15.60 7.77 -7.67
CA GLU A 46 -16.24 8.72 -6.75
C GLU A 46 -15.86 8.45 -5.30
N GLY A 47 -15.65 7.18 -4.93
CA GLY A 47 -15.29 6.78 -3.58
C GLY A 47 -15.20 5.27 -3.40
N VAL A 48 -14.75 4.85 -2.22
CA VAL A 48 -14.70 3.43 -1.85
C VAL A 48 -15.69 3.21 -0.71
N ASP A 49 -16.86 2.68 -1.05
CA ASP A 49 -17.94 2.36 -0.13
C ASP A 49 -17.85 0.92 0.38
N ARG A 50 -17.46 0.00 -0.49
CA ARG A 50 -17.37 -1.42 -0.17
C ARG A 50 -16.21 -2.09 -0.92
N CYS A 51 -15.49 -2.97 -0.22
CA CYS A 51 -14.37 -3.70 -0.84
C CYS A 51 -14.88 -4.74 -1.85
N PRO A 52 -14.42 -4.72 -3.11
CA PRO A 52 -14.85 -5.68 -4.13
C PRO A 52 -14.50 -7.14 -3.82
N VAL A 53 -13.46 -7.38 -3.01
CA VAL A 53 -12.93 -8.73 -2.72
C VAL A 53 -13.59 -9.35 -1.48
N CYS A 54 -13.66 -8.61 -0.38
CA CYS A 54 -14.15 -9.13 0.90
C CYS A 54 -15.50 -8.54 1.34
N SER A 55 -16.06 -7.59 0.57
CA SER A 55 -17.31 -6.87 0.86
C SER A 55 -17.29 -6.10 2.19
N GLY A 56 -16.11 -5.89 2.78
CA GLY A 56 -15.93 -5.09 3.99
C GLY A 56 -16.09 -3.59 3.70
N GLY A 57 -16.51 -2.82 4.73
CA GLY A 57 -16.66 -1.36 4.67
C GLY A 57 -15.60 -0.61 5.47
N ASP A 58 -14.65 -1.33 6.09
CA ASP A 58 -13.67 -0.76 6.98
C ASP A 58 -12.38 -0.46 6.21
N PHE A 59 -12.06 0.83 6.09
CA PHE A 59 -10.91 1.32 5.33
C PHE A 59 -10.08 2.28 6.16
N TYR A 60 -8.79 2.39 5.83
CA TYR A 60 -7.89 3.39 6.37
C TYR A 60 -7.04 4.03 5.26
N ILE A 61 -6.49 5.21 5.55
CA ILE A 61 -5.61 5.95 4.64
C ILE A 61 -4.16 5.74 5.08
N ARG A 62 -3.29 5.47 4.12
CA ARG A 62 -1.84 5.50 4.31
C ARG A 62 -1.15 6.20 3.15
N LYS A 63 0.10 6.61 3.33
CA LYS A 63 0.94 7.09 2.23
C LYS A 63 1.33 5.92 1.31
N ASP A 64 1.28 6.13 -0.01
CA ASP A 64 1.70 5.14 -1.01
C ASP A 64 3.24 5.09 -1.06
N PHE A 65 3.84 4.62 0.01
CA PHE A 65 5.29 4.57 0.19
C PHE A 65 5.83 3.19 -0.20
N ASN A 66 6.77 3.18 -1.15
CA ASN A 66 7.54 1.98 -1.43
C ASN A 66 8.79 1.95 -0.51
N PRO A 67 8.82 1.07 0.50
CA PRO A 67 9.92 1.04 1.46
C PRO A 67 11.27 0.76 0.82
N LYS A 68 11.31 0.12 -0.35
CA LYS A 68 12.55 -0.14 -1.09
C LYS A 68 13.23 1.15 -1.53
N ILE A 69 12.48 2.19 -1.88
CA ILE A 69 13.06 3.48 -2.32
C ILE A 69 13.76 4.16 -1.15
N GLY A 70 13.09 4.30 0.01
CA GLY A 70 13.70 4.91 1.21
C GLY A 70 14.95 4.16 1.66
N VAL A 71 14.86 2.82 1.78
CA VAL A 71 16.02 1.99 2.15
C VAL A 71 17.18 2.16 1.16
N THR A 72 16.90 2.25 -0.15
CA THR A 72 17.95 2.45 -1.17
C THR A 72 18.64 3.80 -1.00
N ILE A 73 17.89 4.88 -0.76
CA ILE A 73 18.46 6.22 -0.53
C ILE A 73 19.36 6.22 0.70
N VAL A 74 18.91 5.60 1.80
CA VAL A 74 19.70 5.48 3.04
C VAL A 74 20.98 4.68 2.82
N ILE A 75 20.93 3.54 2.13
CA ILE A 75 22.11 2.70 1.84
C ILE A 75 23.12 3.48 0.99
N ILE A 76 22.67 4.15 -0.06
CA ILE A 76 23.56 4.94 -0.94
C ILE A 76 24.18 6.10 -0.13
N GLY A 77 23.39 6.86 0.61
CA GLY A 77 23.86 7.96 1.43
C GLY A 77 24.88 7.52 2.49
N ALA A 78 24.60 6.42 3.20
CA ALA A 78 25.49 5.86 4.19
C ALA A 78 26.81 5.36 3.57
N SER A 79 26.76 4.71 2.41
CA SER A 79 27.94 4.21 1.72
C SER A 79 28.87 5.35 1.27
N ILE A 80 28.31 6.39 0.68
CA ILE A 80 29.09 7.58 0.26
C ILE A 80 29.65 8.30 1.48
N SER A 81 28.86 8.50 2.52
CA SER A 81 29.28 9.13 3.78
C SER A 81 30.45 8.37 4.42
N ALA A 82 30.39 7.03 4.45
CA ALA A 82 31.46 6.19 5.00
C ALA A 82 32.81 6.40 4.29
N VAL A 83 32.80 6.55 2.95
CA VAL A 83 34.01 6.85 2.18
C VAL A 83 34.64 8.19 2.61
N PHE A 84 33.82 9.24 2.71
CA PHE A 84 34.34 10.57 3.14
C PHE A 84 34.80 10.57 4.59
N TYR A 85 34.12 9.82 5.45
CA TYR A 85 34.55 9.62 6.83
C TYR A 85 35.93 8.93 6.93
N TRP A 86 36.18 7.93 6.10
CA TRP A 86 37.48 7.27 5.99
C TRP A 86 38.60 8.24 5.62
N PHE A 87 38.33 9.22 4.76
CA PHE A 87 39.26 10.28 4.38
C PHE A 87 39.36 11.43 5.41
N LYS A 88 38.86 11.23 6.65
CA LYS A 88 38.86 12.24 7.74
C LYS A 88 38.15 13.55 7.35
N ARG A 89 37.14 13.46 6.48
CA ARG A 89 36.31 14.58 6.05
C ARG A 89 34.94 14.53 6.75
N ASP A 90 34.93 14.61 8.07
CA ASP A 90 33.77 14.34 8.92
C ASP A 90 32.58 15.26 8.60
N PHE A 91 32.83 16.56 8.38
CA PHE A 91 31.79 17.53 8.02
C PHE A 91 31.09 17.19 6.71
N ILE A 92 31.84 16.70 5.71
CA ILE A 92 31.27 16.28 4.42
C ILE A 92 30.45 15.01 4.63
N ALA A 93 30.95 14.06 5.40
CA ALA A 93 30.24 12.82 5.69
C ALA A 93 28.88 13.08 6.37
N TYR A 94 28.85 13.92 7.41
CA TYR A 94 27.59 14.30 8.05
C TYR A 94 26.66 15.12 7.14
N GLY A 95 27.22 15.98 6.30
CA GLY A 95 26.46 16.74 5.32
C GLY A 95 25.73 15.83 4.31
N ILE A 96 26.38 14.74 3.88
CA ILE A 96 25.77 13.76 2.96
C ILE A 96 24.61 13.02 3.64
N LEU A 97 24.78 12.59 4.91
CA LEU A 97 23.70 11.94 5.67
C LEU A 97 22.50 12.88 5.88
N ALA A 98 22.76 14.13 6.26
CA ALA A 98 21.73 15.14 6.43
C ALA A 98 20.98 15.38 5.11
N PHE A 99 21.69 15.46 3.98
CA PHE A 99 21.09 15.65 2.67
C PHE A 99 20.24 14.45 2.23
N ALA A 100 20.71 13.21 2.47
CA ALA A 100 19.94 12.00 2.19
C ALA A 100 18.63 11.97 3.00
N THR A 101 18.70 12.34 4.29
CA THR A 101 17.51 12.44 5.15
C THR A 101 16.52 13.48 4.66
N LEU A 102 17.00 14.64 4.20
CA LEU A 102 16.14 15.69 3.63
C LEU A 102 15.45 15.23 2.34
N ILE A 103 16.15 14.47 1.50
CA ILE A 103 15.55 13.87 0.29
C ILE A 103 14.42 12.90 0.67
N ASP A 104 14.66 12.00 1.63
CA ASP A 104 13.64 11.06 2.09
C ASP A 104 12.41 11.79 2.65
N LEU A 105 12.62 12.81 3.47
CA LEU A 105 11.54 13.63 4.03
C LEU A 105 10.74 14.35 2.93
N PHE A 106 11.44 14.90 1.92
CA PHE A 106 10.82 15.57 0.80
C PHE A 106 9.98 14.60 -0.06
N ILE A 107 10.51 13.44 -0.37
CA ILE A 107 9.79 12.39 -1.10
C ILE A 107 8.56 11.97 -0.32
N TYR A 108 8.71 11.66 0.99
CA TYR A 108 7.59 11.28 1.85
C TYR A 108 6.47 12.33 1.88
N GLY A 109 6.83 13.62 1.92
CA GLY A 109 5.87 14.72 1.88
C GLY A 109 5.10 14.85 0.56
N ARG A 110 5.69 14.38 -0.56
CA ARG A 110 5.08 14.44 -1.90
C ARG A 110 4.26 13.19 -2.25
N LEU A 111 4.32 12.13 -1.44
CA LEU A 111 3.60 10.88 -1.71
C LEU A 111 2.09 11.08 -1.64
N LYS A 112 1.41 10.49 -2.62
CA LYS A 112 -0.04 10.39 -2.62
C LYS A 112 -0.50 9.44 -1.51
N GLU A 113 -1.74 9.59 -1.12
CA GLU A 113 -2.38 8.68 -0.17
C GLU A 113 -3.11 7.59 -0.93
N VAL A 114 -3.21 6.41 -0.32
CA VAL A 114 -4.03 5.29 -0.81
C VAL A 114 -5.00 4.87 0.28
N THR A 115 -6.18 4.45 -0.12
CA THR A 115 -7.14 3.81 0.78
C THR A 115 -6.88 2.31 0.80
N VAL A 116 -6.88 1.71 1.97
CA VAL A 116 -6.60 0.28 2.15
C VAL A 116 -7.71 -0.35 2.97
N CYS A 117 -8.16 -1.53 2.55
CA CYS A 117 -9.12 -2.31 3.31
C CYS A 117 -8.45 -3.02 4.49
N TYR A 118 -8.99 -2.89 5.71
CA TYR A 118 -8.46 -3.54 6.90
C TYR A 118 -8.48 -5.08 6.83
N ARG A 119 -9.45 -5.67 6.13
CA ARG A 119 -9.65 -7.13 6.12
C ARG A 119 -8.76 -7.86 5.14
N CYS A 120 -8.72 -7.41 3.88
CA CYS A 120 -8.01 -8.11 2.81
C CYS A 120 -6.79 -7.36 2.28
N HIS A 121 -6.45 -6.20 2.86
CA HIS A 121 -5.33 -5.33 2.47
C HIS A 121 -5.30 -4.94 0.99
N SER A 122 -6.47 -4.94 0.31
CA SER A 122 -6.58 -4.40 -1.04
C SER A 122 -6.42 -2.88 -1.02
N GLU A 123 -5.66 -2.35 -1.96
CA GLU A 123 -5.30 -0.94 -2.06
C GLU A 123 -6.09 -0.27 -3.19
N PHE A 124 -6.62 0.91 -2.93
CA PHE A 124 -7.43 1.69 -3.86
C PHE A 124 -6.73 3.00 -4.20
N ARG A 125 -6.37 3.15 -5.49
CA ARG A 125 -5.70 4.34 -6.03
C ARG A 125 -6.65 5.04 -7.00
N GLY A 126 -6.96 6.30 -6.74
CA GLY A 126 -7.86 7.09 -7.59
C GLY A 126 -7.82 8.58 -7.26
N ALA A 127 -8.58 9.35 -8.02
CA ALA A 127 -8.69 10.81 -7.85
C ALA A 127 -9.76 11.22 -6.81
N TYR A 128 -10.54 10.27 -6.29
CA TYR A 128 -11.63 10.54 -5.34
C TYR A 128 -11.15 11.15 -4.02
N LYS A 129 -12.06 11.86 -3.35
CA LYS A 129 -11.79 12.44 -2.02
C LYS A 129 -11.76 11.34 -0.97
N ARG A 130 -10.64 11.15 -0.32
CA ARG A 130 -10.46 10.15 0.73
C ARG A 130 -11.10 10.61 2.02
N THR A 131 -12.05 9.83 2.53
CA THR A 131 -12.80 10.11 3.77
C THR A 131 -12.52 9.09 4.88
N ALA A 132 -11.77 8.03 4.57
CA ALA A 132 -11.44 7.01 5.55
C ALA A 132 -10.52 7.57 6.66
N PRO A 133 -10.61 7.05 7.90
CA PRO A 133 -9.76 7.47 9.01
C PRO A 133 -8.30 7.05 8.80
N ALA A 134 -7.40 7.58 9.66
CA ALA A 134 -6.04 7.08 9.76
C ALA A 134 -6.02 5.65 10.30
N PHE A 135 -4.90 4.95 10.07
CA PHE A 135 -4.73 3.57 10.54
C PHE A 135 -4.85 3.45 12.05
N ASP A 136 -5.68 2.49 12.52
CA ASP A 136 -5.84 2.11 13.91
C ASP A 136 -5.45 0.63 14.10
N LEU A 137 -4.48 0.37 14.97
CA LEU A 137 -3.92 -0.96 15.19
C LEU A 137 -4.94 -1.93 15.80
N HIS A 138 -5.74 -1.47 16.77
CA HIS A 138 -6.72 -2.33 17.43
C HIS A 138 -7.81 -2.81 16.44
N THR A 139 -8.31 -1.91 15.62
CA THR A 139 -9.27 -2.23 14.56
C THR A 139 -8.65 -3.18 13.53
N ALA A 140 -7.37 -2.99 13.18
CA ALA A 140 -6.66 -3.87 12.26
C ALA A 140 -6.60 -5.30 12.77
N ASP A 141 -6.15 -5.51 14.01
CA ASP A 141 -5.99 -6.84 14.61
C ASP A 141 -7.31 -7.60 14.67
N VAL A 142 -8.40 -6.93 15.07
CA VAL A 142 -9.73 -7.56 15.15
C VAL A 142 -10.24 -7.98 13.77
N LEU A 143 -10.21 -7.07 12.81
CA LEU A 143 -10.80 -7.30 11.48
C LEU A 143 -9.95 -8.28 10.65
N GLU A 144 -8.65 -8.27 10.80
CA GLU A 144 -7.75 -9.22 10.14
C GLU A 144 -7.97 -10.64 10.66
N MET A 145 -8.03 -10.81 12.00
CA MET A 145 -8.33 -12.12 12.61
C MET A 145 -9.70 -12.67 12.20
N GLU A 146 -10.72 -11.83 12.13
CA GLU A 146 -12.05 -12.23 11.65
C GLU A 146 -12.02 -12.70 10.20
N TYR A 147 -11.28 -11.98 9.36
CA TYR A 147 -11.17 -12.32 7.94
C TYR A 147 -10.41 -13.62 7.73
N GLU A 148 -9.27 -13.82 8.41
CA GLU A 148 -8.49 -15.06 8.37
C GLU A 148 -9.29 -16.28 8.79
N ARG A 149 -10.10 -16.18 9.87
CA ARG A 149 -11.02 -17.25 10.29
C ARG A 149 -12.04 -17.57 9.20
N ARG A 150 -12.59 -16.54 8.53
CA ARG A 150 -13.60 -16.72 7.48
C ARG A 150 -13.05 -17.44 6.25
N ILE A 151 -11.80 -17.16 5.84
CA ILE A 151 -11.16 -17.81 4.69
C ILE A 151 -10.45 -19.12 5.04
N GLY A 152 -10.50 -19.56 6.29
CA GLY A 152 -9.94 -20.84 6.74
C GLY A 152 -8.41 -20.86 6.81
N ARG A 153 -7.75 -19.72 7.01
CA ARG A 153 -6.28 -19.61 7.15
C ARG A 153 -5.77 -19.91 8.56
N ARG A 154 -6.65 -19.98 9.55
CA ARG A 154 -6.37 -20.37 10.94
C ARG A 154 -7.29 -21.47 11.40
#